data_b9ccf1eb1e4c6d696acb103cc916e3ce
#
_entry.id   b9ccf1eb1e4c6d696acb103cc916e3ce
#
_cell.length_a   1.000
_cell.length_b   1.000
_cell.length_c   1.000
_cell.angle_alpha   90.00
_cell.angle_beta   90.00
_cell.angle_gamma   90.00
#
_symmetry.space_group_name_H-M   'P 1'
#
loop_
_entity.id
_entity.type
_entity.pdbx_description
1 polymer ?
#
loop_
_entity_poly.entity_id
_entity_poly.type
_entity_poly.pdbx_seq_one_letter_code
_entity_poly.pdbx_strand_id
1 'polypeptide(L)'
;MQIVELNGNVLLEDFEIEYITLTHSILEPNGLRIKTPAGVVLHTGDWKVDPNPLIGDEINAKRLKEIGDEGVLAMICDSTNVFSAGRSGSELDVRKNLLNIMGRLKKRIIVTSFASNVARMETAFYCAEQTGRQISLVGRSMHRIYKAARQCGYLQNTIDPIDPRAVSYTHLRAHE
;
A
#
# COMPACT_ATOMS: atom_id res chain seq x y z
N MET A 1 -5.27 -24.01 -5.33
CA MET A 1 -4.70 -22.73 -4.85
C MET A 1 -4.49 -22.89 -3.36
N GLN A 2 -3.28 -22.66 -2.89
CA GLN A 2 -2.95 -22.69 -1.45
C GLN A 2 -2.94 -21.24 -0.95
N ILE A 3 -3.63 -20.97 0.16
CA ILE A 3 -3.57 -19.69 0.85
C ILE A 3 -2.44 -19.81 1.88
N VAL A 4 -1.55 -18.84 1.90
CA VAL A 4 -0.46 -18.75 2.87
C VAL A 4 -0.71 -17.53 3.74
N GLU A 5 -0.66 -17.70 5.04
CA GLU A 5 -0.82 -16.59 6.00
C GLU A 5 0.39 -15.64 5.95
N LEU A 6 0.21 -14.42 6.40
CA LEU A 6 1.32 -13.47 6.57
C LEU A 6 2.38 -14.07 7.50
N ASN A 7 3.66 -13.92 7.13
CA ASN A 7 4.80 -14.54 7.78
C ASN A 7 4.75 -16.10 7.81
N GLY A 8 3.94 -16.70 6.94
CA GLY A 8 3.84 -18.14 6.79
C GLY A 8 4.97 -18.75 5.95
N ASN A 9 5.05 -20.07 5.95
CA ASN A 9 6.06 -20.84 5.23
C ASN A 9 5.42 -21.77 4.21
N VAL A 10 6.14 -22.03 3.12
CA VAL A 10 5.80 -23.05 2.11
C VAL A 10 7.02 -23.91 1.83
N LEU A 11 6.82 -25.21 1.79
CA LEU A 11 7.81 -26.17 1.34
C LEU A 11 7.50 -26.55 -0.12
N LEU A 12 8.49 -26.39 -0.99
CA LEU A 12 8.43 -26.80 -2.39
C LEU A 12 9.65 -27.67 -2.68
N GLU A 13 9.51 -28.97 -2.58
CA GLU A 13 10.62 -29.92 -2.72
C GLU A 13 11.78 -29.57 -1.78
N ASP A 14 12.94 -29.20 -2.33
CA ASP A 14 14.14 -28.83 -1.58
C ASP A 14 14.17 -27.34 -1.18
N PHE A 15 13.10 -26.56 -1.46
CA PHE A 15 13.01 -25.15 -1.14
C PHE A 15 12.10 -24.92 0.04
N GLU A 16 12.59 -24.24 1.07
CA GLU A 16 11.78 -23.67 2.16
C GLU A 16 11.62 -22.18 1.90
N ILE A 17 10.38 -21.74 1.67
CA ILE A 17 10.05 -20.36 1.36
C ILE A 17 9.29 -19.76 2.54
N GLU A 18 9.85 -18.73 3.14
CA GLU A 18 9.24 -17.94 4.22
C GLU A 18 8.82 -16.58 3.66
N TYR A 19 7.56 -16.22 3.89
CA TYR A 19 7.04 -14.89 3.62
C TYR A 19 7.41 -13.96 4.76
N ILE A 20 7.88 -12.76 4.45
CA ILE A 20 8.30 -11.78 5.43
C ILE A 20 7.53 -10.50 5.18
N THR A 21 6.73 -10.08 6.15
CA THR A 21 5.99 -8.82 6.03
C THR A 21 6.94 -7.64 5.87
N LEU A 22 6.71 -6.90 4.79
CA LEU A 22 7.39 -5.65 4.47
C LEU A 22 6.36 -4.51 4.41
N THR A 23 6.82 -3.30 4.18
CA THR A 23 5.96 -2.14 3.93
C THR A 23 6.16 -1.61 2.52
N HIS A 24 5.06 -1.29 1.86
CA HIS A 24 5.01 -0.62 0.56
C HIS A 24 3.63 0.04 0.36
N SER A 25 3.32 0.49 -0.84
CA SER A 25 2.03 1.11 -1.16
C SER A 25 0.91 0.12 -1.49
N ILE A 26 1.25 -1.13 -1.79
CA ILE A 26 0.30 -2.22 -2.04
C ILE A 26 -0.16 -2.86 -0.72
N LEU A 27 -1.24 -3.64 -0.77
CA LEU A 27 -1.64 -4.48 0.36
C LEU A 27 -0.69 -5.66 0.52
N GLU A 28 -0.37 -5.97 1.77
CA GLU A 28 0.39 -7.15 2.17
C GLU A 28 1.68 -7.39 1.34
N PRO A 29 2.57 -6.38 1.24
CA PRO A 29 3.84 -6.57 0.55
C PRO A 29 4.70 -7.54 1.34
N ASN A 30 5.26 -8.53 0.65
CA ASN A 30 6.10 -9.55 1.26
C ASN A 30 7.45 -9.64 0.58
N GLY A 31 8.51 -9.78 1.38
CA GLY A 31 9.76 -10.36 0.95
C GLY A 31 9.73 -11.88 1.11
N LEU A 32 10.67 -12.56 0.48
CA LEU A 32 10.82 -14.01 0.56
C LEU A 32 12.22 -14.36 1.05
N ARG A 33 12.30 -15.14 2.13
CA ARG A 33 13.50 -15.89 2.47
C ARG A 33 13.37 -17.27 1.82
N ILE A 34 14.26 -17.57 0.92
CA ILE A 34 14.27 -18.85 0.18
C ILE A 34 15.50 -19.63 0.60
N LYS A 35 15.28 -20.64 1.42
CA LYS A 35 16.33 -21.56 1.82
C LYS A 35 16.44 -22.69 0.80
N THR A 36 17.65 -22.94 0.33
CA THR A 36 17.98 -23.97 -0.66
C THR A 36 19.13 -24.83 -0.12
N PRO A 37 19.42 -25.98 -0.72
CA PRO A 37 20.61 -26.75 -0.39
C PRO A 37 21.94 -26.01 -0.53
N ALA A 38 21.97 -24.98 -1.39
CA ALA A 38 23.17 -24.14 -1.62
C ALA A 38 23.30 -22.96 -0.65
N GLY A 39 22.23 -22.58 0.03
CA GLY A 39 22.21 -21.44 0.96
C GLY A 39 20.90 -20.66 0.93
N VAL A 40 20.88 -19.53 1.62
CA VAL A 40 19.70 -18.67 1.75
C VAL A 40 19.75 -17.54 0.74
N VAL A 41 18.67 -17.35 0.01
CA VAL A 41 18.43 -16.19 -0.88
C VAL A 41 17.34 -15.33 -0.25
N LEU A 42 17.57 -14.02 -0.17
CA LEU A 42 16.57 -13.04 0.24
C LEU A 42 16.08 -12.26 -0.99
N HIS A 43 14.78 -12.32 -1.26
CA HIS A 43 14.13 -11.53 -2.30
C HIS A 43 13.20 -10.51 -1.65
N THR A 44 13.43 -9.22 -1.86
CA THR A 44 12.64 -8.19 -1.18
C THR A 44 11.30 -7.91 -1.84
N GLY A 45 11.13 -8.20 -3.12
CA GLY A 45 10.07 -7.57 -3.90
C GLY A 45 10.21 -6.05 -3.89
N ASP A 46 9.12 -5.34 -4.18
CA ASP A 46 9.05 -3.90 -4.03
C ASP A 46 8.87 -3.56 -2.53
N TRP A 47 9.75 -2.74 -1.99
CA TRP A 47 9.74 -2.44 -0.56
C TRP A 47 10.17 -1.00 -0.24
N LYS A 48 9.73 -0.52 0.88
CA LYS A 48 10.27 0.67 1.57
C LYS A 48 10.19 0.46 3.07
N VAL A 49 11.01 1.14 3.83
CA VAL A 49 10.88 1.18 5.29
C VAL A 49 9.96 2.35 5.65
N ASP A 50 8.72 2.05 6.00
CA ASP A 50 7.76 3.02 6.52
C ASP A 50 7.55 2.75 8.01
N PRO A 51 7.97 3.66 8.91
CA PRO A 51 7.81 3.47 10.34
C PRO A 51 6.37 3.68 10.84
N ASN A 52 5.49 4.19 9.99
CA ASN A 52 4.09 4.45 10.31
C ASN A 52 3.21 4.11 9.09
N PRO A 53 3.12 2.83 8.73
CA PRO A 53 2.23 2.39 7.67
C PRO A 53 0.78 2.67 8.07
N LEU A 54 -0.04 3.07 7.11
CA LEU A 54 -1.46 3.33 7.35
C LEU A 54 -2.32 2.10 7.12
N ILE A 55 -1.80 1.14 6.38
CA ILE A 55 -2.47 -0.12 6.04
C ILE A 55 -1.46 -1.25 6.18
N GLY A 56 -1.91 -2.35 6.76
CA GLY A 56 -1.08 -3.53 7.00
C GLY A 56 -0.17 -3.36 8.23
N ASP A 57 0.68 -4.33 8.42
CA ASP A 57 1.60 -4.40 9.54
C ASP A 57 2.91 -3.64 9.26
N GLU A 58 3.61 -3.32 10.33
CA GLU A 58 4.98 -2.79 10.24
C GLU A 58 5.93 -3.86 9.71
N ILE A 59 7.04 -3.38 9.13
CA ILE A 59 8.12 -4.27 8.66
C ILE A 59 8.66 -5.11 9.82
N ASN A 60 8.81 -6.41 9.59
CA ASN A 60 9.38 -7.32 10.58
C ASN A 60 10.92 -7.18 10.65
N ALA A 61 11.38 -6.06 11.19
CA ALA A 61 12.79 -5.72 11.28
C ALA A 61 13.60 -6.75 12.10
N LYS A 62 12.99 -7.32 13.14
CA LYS A 62 13.62 -8.38 13.96
C LYS A 62 13.92 -9.60 13.10
N ARG A 63 12.93 -10.06 12.33
CA ARG A 63 13.10 -11.23 11.46
C ARG A 63 14.12 -11.01 10.36
N LEU A 64 14.12 -9.82 9.75
CA LEU A 64 15.13 -9.45 8.76
C LEU A 64 16.54 -9.48 9.34
N LYS A 65 16.71 -9.03 10.59
CA LYS A 65 18.00 -9.10 11.27
C LYS A 65 18.42 -10.55 11.52
N GLU A 66 17.53 -11.40 12.00
CA GLU A 66 17.78 -12.83 12.22
C GLU A 66 18.23 -13.51 10.92
N ILE A 67 17.58 -13.23 9.79
CA ILE A 67 17.96 -13.76 8.48
C ILE A 67 19.36 -13.27 8.08
N GLY A 68 19.68 -12.02 8.36
CA GLY A 68 21.02 -11.48 8.13
C GLY A 68 22.07 -12.20 9.00
N ASP A 69 21.75 -12.50 10.26
CA ASP A 69 22.64 -13.21 11.20
C ASP A 69 22.81 -14.71 10.81
N GLU A 70 21.79 -15.35 10.18
CA GLU A 70 21.91 -16.69 9.58
C GLU A 70 22.92 -16.74 8.42
N GLY A 71 23.13 -15.63 7.73
CA GLY A 71 23.94 -15.52 6.54
C GLY A 71 23.10 -15.66 5.24
N VAL A 72 23.16 -14.65 4.39
CA VAL A 72 22.46 -14.62 3.11
C VAL A 72 23.48 -14.81 1.96
N LEU A 73 23.28 -15.87 1.18
CA LEU A 73 24.12 -16.19 0.04
C LEU A 73 23.97 -15.15 -1.07
N ALA A 74 22.72 -14.75 -1.34
CA ALA A 74 22.39 -13.75 -2.36
C ALA A 74 21.17 -12.94 -1.95
N MET A 75 21.16 -11.67 -2.34
CA MET A 75 20.02 -10.76 -2.15
C MET A 75 19.54 -10.24 -3.51
N ILE A 76 18.25 -10.43 -3.79
CA ILE A 76 17.55 -9.82 -4.93
C ILE A 76 16.72 -8.68 -4.37
N CYS A 77 17.12 -7.46 -4.66
CA CYS A 77 16.59 -6.27 -3.99
C CYS A 77 16.06 -5.25 -4.99
N ASP A 78 14.86 -4.70 -4.71
CA ASP A 78 14.44 -3.46 -5.38
C ASP A 78 15.42 -2.34 -5.02
N SER A 79 15.98 -1.75 -6.04
CA SER A 79 16.98 -0.68 -5.95
C SER A 79 16.58 0.57 -6.74
N THR A 80 15.30 0.75 -7.00
CA THR A 80 14.76 1.86 -7.82
C THR A 80 15.26 3.23 -7.33
N ASN A 81 15.39 3.42 -6.03
CA ASN A 81 15.81 4.68 -5.43
C ASN A 81 17.27 4.68 -4.90
N VAL A 82 18.11 3.75 -5.36
CA VAL A 82 19.49 3.62 -4.85
C VAL A 82 20.33 4.89 -4.99
N PHE A 83 20.08 5.71 -6.02
CA PHE A 83 20.74 6.98 -6.24
C PHE A 83 20.05 8.19 -5.60
N SER A 84 18.90 7.99 -4.98
CA SER A 84 18.15 9.06 -4.34
C SER A 84 18.65 9.28 -2.92
N ALA A 85 19.19 10.45 -2.61
CA ALA A 85 19.61 10.80 -1.26
C ALA A 85 18.40 10.96 -0.32
N GLY A 86 18.58 10.62 0.96
CA GLY A 86 17.58 10.81 1.99
C GLY A 86 16.78 9.54 2.31
N ARG A 87 15.59 9.74 2.86
CA ARG A 87 14.67 8.67 3.25
C ARG A 87 13.31 8.87 2.61
N SER A 88 12.64 7.80 2.23
CA SER A 88 11.23 7.84 1.86
C SER A 88 10.40 8.31 3.07
N GLY A 89 9.51 9.27 2.86
CA GLY A 89 8.55 9.68 3.89
C GLY A 89 7.53 8.58 4.18
N SER A 90 6.86 8.73 5.34
CA SER A 90 5.76 7.85 5.73
C SER A 90 4.47 8.19 4.98
N GLU A 91 3.60 7.21 4.77
CA GLU A 91 2.23 7.45 4.30
C GLU A 91 1.43 8.31 5.30
N LEU A 92 1.74 8.22 6.60
CA LEU A 92 1.16 9.11 7.61
C LEU A 92 1.51 10.59 7.37
N ASP A 93 2.75 10.89 6.97
CA ASP A 93 3.15 12.26 6.65
C ASP A 93 2.45 12.78 5.39
N VAL A 94 2.27 11.91 4.41
CA VAL A 94 1.48 12.24 3.21
C VAL A 94 0.03 12.54 3.60
N ARG A 95 -0.59 11.76 4.48
CA ARG A 95 -1.95 11.99 4.98
C ARG A 95 -2.08 13.35 5.65
N LYS A 96 -1.18 13.68 6.59
CA LYS A 96 -1.17 14.98 7.28
C LYS A 96 -1.07 16.15 6.31
N ASN A 97 -0.15 16.05 5.35
CA ASN A 97 0.07 17.10 4.36
C ASN A 97 -1.12 17.24 3.40
N LEU A 98 -1.69 16.13 2.93
CA LEU A 98 -2.86 16.15 2.05
C LEU A 98 -4.07 16.74 2.76
N LEU A 99 -4.31 16.37 4.01
CA LEU A 99 -5.40 16.94 4.83
C LEU A 99 -5.26 18.45 4.98
N ASN A 100 -4.05 18.92 5.28
CA ASN A 100 -3.77 20.36 5.41
C ASN A 100 -4.02 21.12 4.07
N ILE A 101 -3.62 20.54 2.95
CA ILE A 101 -3.88 21.13 1.62
C ILE A 101 -5.38 21.13 1.33
N MET A 102 -6.06 20.00 1.50
CA MET A 102 -7.49 19.87 1.19
C MET A 102 -8.37 20.76 2.06
N GLY A 103 -8.01 20.96 3.33
CA GLY A 103 -8.73 21.83 4.25
C GLY A 103 -8.73 23.31 3.85
N ARG A 104 -7.73 23.75 3.06
CA ARG A 104 -7.65 25.13 2.57
C ARG A 104 -8.39 25.36 1.25
N LEU A 105 -8.68 24.28 0.53
CA LEU A 105 -9.31 24.36 -0.79
C LEU A 105 -10.83 24.35 -0.65
N LYS A 106 -11.50 25.24 -1.39
CA LYS A 106 -12.97 25.38 -1.33
C LYS A 106 -13.68 24.73 -2.50
N LYS A 107 -12.98 24.47 -3.60
CA LYS A 107 -13.55 23.91 -4.81
C LYS A 107 -13.29 22.40 -4.92
N ARG A 108 -13.69 21.80 -6.04
CA ARG A 108 -13.44 20.40 -6.36
C ARG A 108 -11.94 20.09 -6.35
N ILE A 109 -11.57 18.94 -5.83
CA ILE A 109 -10.20 18.45 -5.74
C ILE A 109 -10.12 17.16 -6.56
N ILE A 110 -9.07 17.02 -7.35
CA ILE A 110 -8.73 15.80 -8.06
C ILE A 110 -7.43 15.28 -7.46
N VAL A 111 -7.47 14.05 -6.96
CA VAL A 111 -6.30 13.34 -6.45
C VAL A 111 -5.96 12.23 -7.44
N THR A 112 -4.73 12.20 -7.92
CA THR A 112 -4.24 11.15 -8.80
C THR A 112 -3.22 10.27 -8.08
N SER A 113 -3.37 8.97 -8.22
CA SER A 113 -2.41 7.98 -7.69
C SER A 113 -2.49 6.70 -8.50
N PHE A 114 -1.51 5.82 -8.32
CA PHE A 114 -1.64 4.44 -8.80
C PHE A 114 -2.82 3.76 -8.10
N ALA A 115 -3.61 3.01 -8.86
CA ALA A 115 -4.76 2.28 -8.31
C ALA A 115 -4.33 1.24 -7.27
N SER A 116 -3.15 0.66 -7.41
CA SER A 116 -2.57 -0.29 -6.45
C SER A 116 -2.12 0.35 -5.14
N ASN A 117 -1.98 1.68 -5.08
CA ASN A 117 -1.62 2.38 -3.84
C ASN A 117 -2.86 2.54 -2.94
N VAL A 118 -3.19 1.47 -2.21
CA VAL A 118 -4.36 1.43 -1.32
C VAL A 118 -4.19 2.37 -0.12
N ALA A 119 -2.98 2.54 0.38
CA ALA A 119 -2.69 3.49 1.45
C ALA A 119 -2.99 4.95 1.04
N ARG A 120 -2.71 5.30 -0.22
CA ARG A 120 -3.05 6.62 -0.77
C ARG A 120 -4.56 6.75 -1.01
N MET A 121 -5.20 5.68 -1.45
CA MET A 121 -6.65 5.62 -1.60
C MET A 121 -7.33 5.85 -0.25
N GLU A 122 -6.92 5.14 0.79
CA GLU A 122 -7.43 5.30 2.15
C GLU A 122 -7.19 6.72 2.68
N THR A 123 -6.01 7.28 2.43
CA THR A 123 -5.71 8.68 2.75
C THR A 123 -6.66 9.67 2.07
N ALA A 124 -7.02 9.44 0.81
CA ALA A 124 -7.95 10.30 0.09
C ALA A 124 -9.38 10.21 0.69
N PHE A 125 -9.83 9.02 1.06
CA PHE A 125 -11.11 8.81 1.76
C PHE A 125 -11.11 9.53 3.11
N TYR A 126 -10.08 9.31 3.92
CA TYR A 126 -9.92 9.98 5.22
C TYR A 126 -9.95 11.50 5.08
N CYS A 127 -9.17 12.06 4.15
CA CYS A 127 -9.15 13.51 3.95
C CYS A 127 -10.50 14.07 3.44
N ALA A 128 -11.22 13.33 2.61
CA ALA A 128 -12.56 13.72 2.17
C ALA A 128 -13.51 13.80 3.36
N GLU A 129 -13.55 12.77 4.21
CA GLU A 129 -14.37 12.72 5.42
C GLU A 129 -14.05 13.89 6.37
N GLN A 130 -12.77 14.09 6.70
CA GLN A 130 -12.33 15.15 7.62
C GLN A 130 -12.59 16.56 7.09
N THR A 131 -12.75 16.73 5.80
CA THR A 131 -13.06 18.04 5.17
C THR A 131 -14.52 18.18 4.74
N GLY A 132 -15.40 17.25 5.17
CA GLY A 132 -16.83 17.25 4.85
C GLY A 132 -17.13 17.09 3.36
N ARG A 133 -16.27 16.39 2.62
CA ARG A 133 -16.39 16.19 1.17
C ARG A 133 -16.91 14.80 0.86
N GLN A 134 -17.64 14.69 -0.21
CA GLN A 134 -17.91 13.41 -0.86
C GLN A 134 -16.71 13.02 -1.73
N ILE A 135 -16.49 11.72 -1.91
CA ILE A 135 -15.44 11.18 -2.76
C ILE A 135 -16.05 10.30 -3.85
N SER A 136 -15.45 10.31 -5.02
CA SER A 136 -15.80 9.43 -6.12
C SER A 136 -14.55 8.81 -6.71
N LEU A 137 -14.61 7.54 -7.05
CA LEU A 137 -13.54 6.83 -7.72
C LEU A 137 -13.73 6.92 -9.23
N VAL A 138 -12.67 7.23 -9.97
CA VAL A 138 -12.66 7.29 -11.42
C VAL A 138 -11.63 6.32 -11.98
N GLY A 139 -12.05 5.49 -12.91
CA GLY A 139 -11.23 4.49 -13.57
C GLY A 139 -11.48 3.07 -13.09
N ARG A 140 -11.48 2.13 -14.06
CA ARG A 140 -11.79 0.70 -13.80
C ARG A 140 -10.84 0.06 -12.79
N SER A 141 -9.56 0.38 -12.86
CA SER A 141 -8.55 -0.16 -11.94
C SER A 141 -8.78 0.29 -10.51
N MET A 142 -9.15 1.56 -10.29
CA MET A 142 -9.50 2.08 -8.96
C MET A 142 -10.67 1.31 -8.34
N HIS A 143 -11.75 1.12 -9.11
CA HIS A 143 -12.91 0.36 -8.65
C HIS A 143 -12.58 -1.12 -8.35
N ARG A 144 -11.73 -1.77 -9.18
CA ARG A 144 -11.34 -3.17 -8.96
C ARG A 144 -10.53 -3.31 -7.68
N ILE A 145 -9.53 -2.47 -7.49
CA ILE A 145 -8.67 -2.50 -6.29
C ILE A 145 -9.47 -2.15 -5.03
N TYR A 146 -10.33 -1.13 -5.08
CA TYR A 146 -11.23 -0.80 -3.98
C TYR A 146 -12.10 -1.99 -3.55
N LYS A 147 -12.75 -2.67 -4.52
CA LYS A 147 -13.57 -3.86 -4.24
C LYS A 147 -12.74 -4.99 -3.65
N ALA A 148 -11.57 -5.28 -4.22
CA ALA A 148 -10.68 -6.33 -3.72
C ALA A 148 -10.20 -6.02 -2.29
N ALA A 149 -9.79 -4.79 -2.02
CA ALA A 149 -9.39 -4.34 -0.69
C ALA A 149 -10.53 -4.54 0.34
N ARG A 150 -11.75 -4.14 -0.02
CA ARG A 150 -12.94 -4.33 0.84
C ARG A 150 -13.23 -5.81 1.10
N GLN A 151 -13.09 -6.68 0.10
CA GLN A 151 -13.29 -8.13 0.23
C GLN A 151 -12.24 -8.79 1.12
N CYS A 152 -11.03 -8.25 1.14
CA CYS A 152 -9.93 -8.69 2.01
C CYS A 152 -9.94 -8.03 3.40
N GLY A 153 -10.99 -7.29 3.77
CA GLY A 153 -11.14 -6.68 5.09
C GLY A 153 -10.50 -5.29 5.25
N TYR A 154 -9.90 -4.75 4.19
CA TYR A 154 -9.33 -3.40 4.19
C TYR A 154 -10.38 -2.33 3.84
N LEU A 155 -10.11 -1.07 4.12
CA LEU A 155 -10.98 0.08 3.83
C LEU A 155 -12.40 -0.03 4.42
N GLN A 156 -12.59 -0.80 5.50
CA GLN A 156 -13.92 -1.03 6.10
C GLN A 156 -14.48 0.22 6.78
N ASN A 157 -13.61 1.05 7.32
CA ASN A 157 -13.98 2.26 8.08
C ASN A 157 -13.92 3.53 7.23
N THR A 158 -13.96 3.42 5.90
CA THR A 158 -14.01 4.57 5.00
C THR A 158 -15.44 4.88 4.58
N ILE A 159 -15.71 6.16 4.28
CA ILE A 159 -16.98 6.56 3.65
C ILE A 159 -17.16 5.86 2.30
N ASP A 160 -18.39 5.58 1.91
CA ASP A 160 -18.66 4.96 0.61
C ASP A 160 -18.48 5.99 -0.53
N PRO A 161 -17.81 5.60 -1.63
CA PRO A 161 -17.67 6.48 -2.78
C PRO A 161 -19.01 6.64 -3.52
N ILE A 162 -19.31 7.87 -3.92
CA ILE A 162 -20.48 8.15 -4.74
C ILE A 162 -20.23 7.78 -6.22
N ASP A 163 -21.32 7.54 -6.96
CA ASP A 163 -21.23 7.28 -8.42
C ASP A 163 -20.58 8.50 -9.13
N PRO A 164 -19.53 8.30 -9.95
CA PRO A 164 -18.93 9.38 -10.72
C PRO A 164 -19.92 10.17 -11.58
N ARG A 165 -20.97 9.51 -12.07
CA ARG A 165 -22.03 10.14 -12.86
C ARG A 165 -22.85 11.12 -12.04
N ALA A 166 -23.07 10.86 -10.75
CA ALA A 166 -23.75 11.78 -9.86
C ALA A 166 -22.97 13.09 -9.68
N VAL A 167 -21.63 13.03 -9.72
CA VAL A 167 -20.74 14.21 -9.61
C VAL A 167 -20.85 15.11 -10.85
N SER A 168 -20.98 14.54 -12.05
CA SER A 168 -21.08 15.34 -13.27
C SER A 168 -22.44 16.03 -13.44
N TYR A 169 -23.51 15.42 -12.96
CA TYR A 169 -24.88 16.01 -13.05
C TYR A 169 -25.06 17.28 -12.23
N THR A 170 -24.43 17.37 -11.06
CA THR A 170 -24.52 18.57 -10.20
C THR A 170 -23.76 19.77 -10.75
N HIS A 171 -22.88 19.56 -11.73
CA HIS A 171 -22.05 20.63 -12.30
C HIS A 171 -22.64 21.28 -13.55
N LEU A 172 -23.41 20.53 -14.32
CA LEU A 172 -24.07 21.06 -15.52
C LEU A 172 -25.29 21.95 -15.17
N ARG A 173 -25.87 21.78 -13.97
CA ARG A 173 -26.99 22.62 -13.50
C ARG A 173 -26.56 23.91 -12.78
N ALA A 174 -25.28 24.10 -12.50
CA ALA A 174 -24.80 25.30 -11.80
C ALA A 174 -24.42 26.44 -12.77
N HIS A 175 -24.63 26.28 -14.08
CA HIS A 175 -24.31 27.24 -15.12
C HIS A 175 -25.54 27.63 -16.00
N GLU A 176 -26.73 27.17 -15.62
CA GLU A 176 -28.00 27.70 -16.09
C GLU A 176 -28.58 28.62 -14.98
#